data_561587507085dd27fe1cffd11c895c47
#
_entry.id   561587507085dd27fe1cffd11c895c47
#
_cell.length_a   1.000
_cell.length_b   1.000
_cell.length_c   1.000
_cell.angle_alpha   90.00
_cell.angle_beta   90.00
_cell.angle_gamma   90.00
#
_symmetry.space_group_name_H-M   'P 1'
#
loop_
_entity.id
_entity.type
_entity.pdbx_description
1 polymer ?
#
loop_
_entity_poly.entity_id
_entity_poly.type
_entity_poly.pdbx_seq_one_letter_code
_entity_poly.pdbx_strand_id
1 'polypeptide(L)'
;NFPEDLKDAPEMVLRGACVGLQKMTYLPGHGVYEYPYTPESFPWFYDKEQWIKYLDMLVANRMNSLYLWNGHPFASLVKLEDYPFALEVDEETFKKNEEMFSFLTEEADKRGIFVIQMFYNIILSKPFAEHYGLKTQDRNRPITPLIADYTRKSIAAFIEKYPNVGLLVCLGEAMCTVEDDVEWFTETIIPGVKDGLQALGRTDEPPLLLRAHDTDCKLVMDAALPIYKNLYTMHKYNGESLTTYEPRGPWSKIHTDLSSLGSIHTVSYTHLTLPTTER
;
A
#
# COMPACT_ATOMS: atom_id res chain seq x y z
N ASN A 1 34.56 -23.68 -7.31
CA ASN A 1 34.58 -22.98 -8.60
C ASN A 1 33.16 -22.73 -9.03
N PHE A 2 32.70 -21.49 -8.99
CA PHE A 2 31.44 -21.11 -9.62
C PHE A 2 31.67 -20.99 -11.13
N PRO A 3 30.74 -21.44 -11.99
CA PRO A 3 30.86 -21.23 -13.43
C PRO A 3 30.97 -19.73 -13.72
N GLU A 4 31.96 -19.33 -14.51
CA GLU A 4 32.23 -17.92 -14.85
C GLU A 4 31.07 -17.24 -15.64
N ASP A 5 30.09 -18.01 -16.14
CA ASP A 5 28.99 -17.54 -17.01
C ASP A 5 27.59 -17.74 -16.41
N LEU A 6 27.44 -17.79 -15.08
CA LEU A 6 26.12 -17.90 -14.48
C LEU A 6 25.37 -16.57 -14.61
N LYS A 7 24.49 -16.45 -15.61
CA LYS A 7 23.51 -15.38 -15.71
C LYS A 7 22.22 -15.85 -15.06
N ASP A 8 21.91 -15.31 -13.90
CA ASP A 8 20.67 -15.58 -13.16
C ASP A 8 19.94 -14.27 -12.94
N ALA A 9 18.75 -14.12 -13.51
CA ALA A 9 17.86 -12.97 -13.34
C ALA A 9 16.49 -13.47 -12.90
N PRO A 10 15.90 -12.88 -11.84
CA PRO A 10 14.54 -13.21 -11.47
C PRO A 10 13.54 -12.83 -12.56
N GLU A 11 12.55 -13.67 -12.83
CA GLU A 11 11.45 -13.36 -13.75
C GLU A 11 10.56 -12.22 -13.21
N MET A 12 10.33 -12.20 -11.90
CA MET A 12 9.50 -11.18 -11.25
C MET A 12 10.36 -9.96 -10.89
N VAL A 13 9.92 -8.78 -11.32
CA VAL A 13 10.62 -7.52 -11.04
C VAL A 13 10.53 -7.17 -9.55
N LEU A 14 9.32 -7.19 -8.97
CA LEU A 14 9.10 -7.00 -7.55
C LEU A 14 8.86 -8.34 -6.86
N ARG A 15 9.62 -8.60 -5.81
CA ARG A 15 9.56 -9.82 -5.01
C ARG A 15 9.63 -9.43 -3.56
N GLY A 16 8.63 -9.77 -2.78
CA GLY A 16 8.57 -9.31 -1.41
C GLY A 16 7.66 -10.09 -0.50
N ALA A 17 7.69 -9.73 0.75
CA ALA A 17 6.79 -10.25 1.76
C ALA A 17 5.84 -9.16 2.26
N CYS A 18 4.64 -9.56 2.63
CA CYS A 18 3.62 -8.66 3.17
C CYS A 18 3.57 -8.78 4.69
N VAL A 19 3.65 -7.66 5.38
CA VAL A 19 3.54 -7.57 6.83
C VAL A 19 2.27 -6.78 7.19
N GLY A 20 1.38 -7.41 7.97
CA GLY A 20 0.15 -6.78 8.42
C GLY A 20 0.40 -5.81 9.57
N LEU A 21 0.06 -4.56 9.36
CA LEU A 21 0.04 -3.47 10.36
C LEU A 21 -1.40 -3.00 10.58
N GLN A 22 -2.29 -3.97 10.62
CA GLN A 22 -3.72 -3.72 10.77
C GLN A 22 -4.24 -4.68 11.83
N LYS A 23 -4.92 -4.12 12.81
CA LYS A 23 -5.53 -4.87 13.91
C LYS A 23 -7.04 -4.77 13.75
N MET A 24 -7.66 -5.86 13.35
CA MET A 24 -9.08 -5.91 13.10
C MET A 24 -9.81 -6.37 14.37
N THR A 25 -10.63 -5.48 14.93
CA THR A 25 -11.62 -5.89 15.92
C THR A 25 -12.92 -6.17 15.19
N TYR A 26 -13.21 -7.43 14.95
CA TYR A 26 -14.44 -7.84 14.30
C TYR A 26 -15.56 -7.85 15.35
N LEU A 27 -16.40 -6.82 15.31
CA LEU A 27 -17.63 -6.78 16.11
C LEU A 27 -18.83 -6.93 15.14
N PRO A 28 -19.74 -7.89 15.38
CA PRO A 28 -20.93 -8.03 14.55
C PRO A 28 -21.70 -6.71 14.43
N GLY A 29 -22.00 -6.30 13.19
CA GLY A 29 -22.74 -5.05 12.90
C GLY A 29 -21.88 -3.78 12.89
N HIS A 30 -20.57 -3.86 13.11
CA HIS A 30 -19.66 -2.72 12.98
C HIS A 30 -18.74 -2.91 11.78
N GLY A 31 -18.41 -1.81 11.11
CA GLY A 31 -17.39 -1.78 10.06
C GLY A 31 -16.01 -2.11 10.63
N VAL A 32 -15.15 -2.65 9.80
CA VAL A 32 -13.73 -2.84 10.13
C VAL A 32 -13.04 -1.49 10.16
N TYR A 33 -12.39 -1.16 11.27
CA TYR A 33 -11.59 0.05 11.40
C TYR A 33 -10.10 -0.32 11.48
N GLU A 34 -9.27 0.37 10.71
CA GLU A 34 -7.82 0.22 10.73
C GLU A 34 -7.23 0.99 11.91
N TYR A 35 -6.33 0.36 12.62
CA TYR A 35 -5.70 0.99 13.78
C TYR A 35 -4.51 1.85 13.35
N PRO A 36 -4.31 3.03 13.96
CA PRO A 36 -3.11 3.83 13.78
C PRO A 36 -1.87 3.09 14.28
N TYR A 37 -0.70 3.50 13.81
CA TYR A 37 0.57 2.97 14.30
C TYR A 37 0.84 3.49 15.71
N THR A 38 0.73 2.60 16.68
CA THR A 38 1.04 2.89 18.08
C THR A 38 1.84 1.76 18.72
N PRO A 39 2.67 2.05 19.74
CA PRO A 39 3.39 0.99 20.47
C PRO A 39 2.49 -0.06 21.10
N GLU A 40 1.27 0.33 21.49
CA GLU A 40 0.29 -0.57 22.09
C GLU A 40 -0.30 -1.54 21.04
N SER A 41 -0.56 -1.04 19.84
CA SER A 41 -1.15 -1.85 18.75
C SER A 41 -0.11 -2.75 18.08
N PHE A 42 1.10 -2.23 17.87
CA PHE A 42 2.16 -2.91 17.13
C PHE A 42 3.52 -2.78 17.84
N PRO A 43 3.71 -3.33 19.04
CA PRO A 43 4.96 -3.17 19.81
C PRO A 43 6.19 -3.66 19.04
N TRP A 44 6.07 -4.72 18.25
CA TRP A 44 7.13 -5.27 17.41
C TRP A 44 7.57 -4.31 16.28
N PHE A 45 6.71 -3.41 15.83
CA PHE A 45 7.05 -2.44 14.79
C PHE A 45 8.18 -1.50 15.22
N TYR A 46 8.31 -1.25 16.52
CA TYR A 46 9.31 -0.35 17.10
C TYR A 46 10.63 -1.05 17.45
N ASP A 47 10.78 -2.32 17.09
CA ASP A 47 12.01 -3.10 17.33
C ASP A 47 12.94 -3.00 16.11
N LYS A 48 13.90 -2.06 16.17
CA LYS A 48 14.88 -1.83 15.10
C LYS A 48 15.73 -3.06 14.80
N GLU A 49 16.08 -3.85 15.82
CA GLU A 49 16.91 -5.04 15.63
C GLU A 49 16.16 -6.13 14.87
N GLN A 50 14.87 -6.31 15.16
CA GLN A 50 14.04 -7.25 14.41
C GLN A 50 13.89 -6.83 12.95
N TRP A 51 13.71 -5.54 12.67
CA TRP A 51 13.65 -5.04 11.30
C TRP A 51 14.94 -5.30 10.52
N ILE A 52 16.10 -5.07 11.12
CA ILE A 52 17.38 -5.38 10.48
C ILE A 52 17.45 -6.87 10.11
N LYS A 53 17.16 -7.76 11.04
CA LYS A 53 17.15 -9.22 10.79
C LYS A 53 16.17 -9.61 9.69
N TYR A 54 14.98 -8.97 9.69
CA TYR A 54 13.96 -9.25 8.70
C TYR A 54 14.38 -8.77 7.30
N LEU A 55 14.91 -7.56 7.18
CA LEU A 55 15.41 -7.02 5.92
C LEU A 55 16.59 -7.86 5.39
N ASP A 56 17.51 -8.28 6.25
CA ASP A 56 18.61 -9.17 5.86
C ASP A 56 18.11 -10.53 5.36
N MET A 57 17.07 -11.07 5.99
CA MET A 57 16.40 -12.29 5.54
C MET A 57 15.74 -12.09 4.16
N LEU A 58 15.11 -10.95 3.89
CA LEU A 58 14.53 -10.63 2.58
C LEU A 58 15.62 -10.63 1.50
N VAL A 59 16.75 -9.97 1.76
CA VAL A 59 17.90 -9.94 0.83
C VAL A 59 18.46 -11.33 0.58
N ALA A 60 18.67 -12.12 1.64
CA ALA A 60 19.16 -13.49 1.53
C ALA A 60 18.25 -14.38 0.66
N ASN A 61 16.97 -14.05 0.59
CA ASN A 61 15.98 -14.72 -0.26
C ASN A 61 15.72 -13.97 -1.60
N ARG A 62 16.61 -13.05 -1.99
CA ARG A 62 16.53 -12.28 -3.24
C ARG A 62 15.24 -11.45 -3.37
N MET A 63 14.64 -11.05 -2.26
CA MET A 63 13.50 -10.14 -2.24
C MET A 63 13.99 -8.69 -2.29
N ASN A 64 13.21 -7.83 -2.96
CA ASN A 64 13.52 -6.42 -3.16
C ASN A 64 12.34 -5.49 -2.84
N SER A 65 11.32 -6.02 -2.19
CA SER A 65 10.18 -5.24 -1.73
C SER A 65 9.63 -5.76 -0.40
N LEU A 66 9.15 -4.83 0.42
CA LEU A 66 8.46 -5.08 1.68
C LEU A 66 7.11 -4.37 1.61
N TYR A 67 6.04 -5.15 1.68
CA TYR A 67 4.68 -4.60 1.67
C TYR A 67 4.18 -4.43 3.09
N LEU A 68 3.74 -3.22 3.44
CA LEU A 68 3.14 -2.91 4.73
C LEU A 68 1.63 -2.72 4.56
N TRP A 69 0.86 -3.60 5.14
CA TRP A 69 -0.58 -3.63 5.00
C TRP A 69 -1.25 -2.84 6.13
N ASN A 70 -1.76 -1.65 5.80
CA ASN A 70 -2.56 -0.81 6.69
C ASN A 70 -3.56 0.00 5.87
N GLY A 71 -4.79 0.13 6.35
CA GLY A 71 -5.86 0.77 5.58
C GLY A 71 -5.73 2.28 5.45
N HIS A 72 -5.17 2.97 6.46
CA HIS A 72 -4.98 4.43 6.43
C HIS A 72 -3.73 4.84 7.21
N PRO A 73 -2.52 4.63 6.66
CA PRO A 73 -1.27 4.84 7.37
C PRO A 73 -0.91 6.31 7.55
N PHE A 74 -1.35 7.18 6.65
CA PHE A 74 -0.86 8.57 6.57
C PHE A 74 -1.09 9.37 7.84
N ALA A 75 -2.25 9.24 8.46
CA ALA A 75 -2.59 9.94 9.70
C ALA A 75 -1.74 9.55 10.92
N SER A 76 -0.90 8.53 10.80
CA SER A 76 0.09 8.13 11.81
C SER A 76 1.53 8.47 11.43
N LEU A 77 1.77 8.82 10.16
CA LEU A 77 3.11 8.94 9.58
C LEU A 77 3.45 10.33 9.04
N VAL A 78 2.45 11.14 8.70
CA VAL A 78 2.65 12.49 8.19
C VAL A 78 1.72 13.51 8.85
N LYS A 79 2.15 14.74 8.92
CA LYS A 79 1.34 15.90 9.32
C LYS A 79 1.04 16.74 8.11
N LEU A 80 -0.18 17.23 8.04
CA LEU A 80 -0.65 18.12 6.97
C LEU A 80 -0.88 19.51 7.54
N GLU A 81 -0.27 20.52 6.96
CA GLU A 81 -0.46 21.92 7.39
C GLU A 81 -1.91 22.37 7.27
N ASP A 82 -2.59 21.99 6.17
CA ASP A 82 -4.00 22.34 5.93
C ASP A 82 -4.99 21.52 6.78
N TYR A 83 -4.55 20.37 7.31
CA TYR A 83 -5.37 19.46 8.10
C TYR A 83 -4.66 19.02 9.39
N PRO A 84 -4.22 19.96 10.26
CA PRO A 84 -3.43 19.63 11.43
C PRO A 84 -4.16 18.74 12.45
N PHE A 85 -5.49 18.77 12.42
CA PHE A 85 -6.37 17.94 13.24
C PHE A 85 -6.54 16.49 12.72
N ALA A 86 -6.07 16.19 11.51
CA ALA A 86 -6.25 14.86 10.91
C ALA A 86 -5.31 13.77 11.48
N LEU A 87 -4.33 14.16 12.30
CA LEU A 87 -3.41 13.22 12.95
C LEU A 87 -4.17 12.33 13.94
N GLU A 88 -3.99 11.01 13.84
CA GLU A 88 -4.68 10.01 14.67
C GLU A 88 -3.91 9.60 15.93
N VAL A 89 -2.69 10.04 16.06
CA VAL A 89 -1.81 9.73 17.20
C VAL A 89 -1.39 11.00 17.90
N ASP A 90 -1.01 10.89 19.16
CA ASP A 90 -0.45 12.02 19.90
C ASP A 90 0.96 12.39 19.38
N GLU A 91 1.45 13.51 19.82
CA GLU A 91 2.72 14.08 19.37
C GLU A 91 3.93 13.20 19.71
N GLU A 92 3.90 12.51 20.85
CA GLU A 92 4.96 11.60 21.28
C GLU A 92 4.98 10.35 20.38
N THR A 93 3.82 9.75 20.15
CA THR A 93 3.66 8.59 19.26
C THR A 93 4.02 8.96 17.82
N PHE A 94 3.60 10.14 17.36
CA PHE A 94 3.96 10.60 16.02
C PHE A 94 5.49 10.67 15.82
N LYS A 95 6.23 11.22 16.78
CA LYS A 95 7.70 11.28 16.71
C LYS A 95 8.34 9.90 16.69
N LYS A 96 7.81 8.96 17.48
CA LYS A 96 8.26 7.56 17.45
C LYS A 96 8.00 6.90 16.10
N ASN A 97 6.84 7.16 15.51
CA ASN A 97 6.47 6.64 14.19
C ASN A 97 7.39 7.21 13.10
N GLU A 98 7.61 8.51 13.12
CA GLU A 98 8.50 9.21 12.20
C GLU A 98 9.92 8.64 12.26
N GLU A 99 10.48 8.52 13.47
CA GLU A 99 11.80 7.94 13.68
C GLU A 99 11.87 6.49 13.19
N MET A 100 10.84 5.70 13.52
CA MET A 100 10.84 4.29 13.20
C MET A 100 10.63 4.02 11.71
N PHE A 101 9.73 4.75 11.08
CA PHE A 101 9.46 4.59 9.64
C PHE A 101 10.62 5.12 8.79
N SER A 102 11.24 6.25 9.19
CA SER A 102 12.48 6.74 8.55
C SER A 102 13.59 5.71 8.66
N PHE A 103 13.81 5.17 9.86
CA PHE A 103 14.80 4.10 10.06
C PHE A 103 14.53 2.89 9.15
N LEU A 104 13.29 2.42 9.09
CA LEU A 104 12.91 1.27 8.27
C LEU A 104 13.16 1.52 6.77
N THR A 105 12.74 2.68 6.26
CA THR A 105 12.89 3.02 4.84
C THR A 105 14.35 3.25 4.46
N GLU A 106 15.15 3.86 5.32
CA GLU A 106 16.60 4.04 5.10
C GLU A 106 17.36 2.70 5.13
N GLU A 107 17.02 1.81 6.07
CA GLU A 107 17.65 0.49 6.13
C GLU A 107 17.22 -0.41 4.97
N ALA A 108 15.98 -0.27 4.50
CA ALA A 108 15.49 -0.94 3.30
C ALA A 108 16.22 -0.42 2.05
N ASP A 109 16.37 0.91 1.92
CA ASP A 109 17.08 1.55 0.80
C ASP A 109 18.54 1.06 0.68
N LYS A 110 19.29 1.02 1.79
CA LYS A 110 20.64 0.46 1.84
C LYS A 110 20.77 -0.97 1.31
N ARG A 111 19.66 -1.70 1.30
CA ARG A 111 19.55 -3.10 0.85
C ARG A 111 18.91 -3.25 -0.52
N GLY A 112 18.54 -2.14 -1.17
CA GLY A 112 17.81 -2.17 -2.44
C GLY A 112 16.37 -2.72 -2.32
N ILE A 113 15.74 -2.52 -1.16
CA ILE A 113 14.37 -2.96 -0.88
C ILE A 113 13.45 -1.73 -0.90
N PHE A 114 12.42 -1.75 -1.75
CA PHE A 114 11.33 -0.79 -1.69
C PHE A 114 10.38 -1.11 -0.53
N VAL A 115 10.03 -0.10 0.26
CA VAL A 115 8.94 -0.19 1.24
C VAL A 115 7.66 0.25 0.56
N ILE A 116 6.76 -0.69 0.30
CA ILE A 116 5.50 -0.46 -0.40
C ILE A 116 4.36 -0.37 0.61
N GLN A 117 3.85 0.84 0.79
CA GLN A 117 2.77 1.10 1.74
C GLN A 117 1.42 0.91 1.06
N MET A 118 0.61 0.01 1.60
CA MET A 118 -0.77 -0.18 1.17
C MET A 118 -1.71 0.79 1.91
N PHE A 119 -2.75 1.23 1.23
CA PHE A 119 -3.87 1.95 1.83
C PHE A 119 -5.19 1.72 1.08
N TYR A 120 -6.30 1.96 1.80
CA TYR A 120 -7.66 1.92 1.25
C TYR A 120 -8.24 3.33 1.15
N ASN A 121 -8.85 3.63 0.02
CA ASN A 121 -9.53 4.92 -0.21
C ASN A 121 -10.77 5.13 0.65
N ILE A 122 -11.41 4.04 1.08
CA ILE A 122 -12.63 4.09 1.91
C ILE A 122 -12.38 4.57 3.33
N ILE A 123 -11.13 4.57 3.77
CA ILE A 123 -10.78 4.90 5.14
C ILE A 123 -10.23 6.32 5.20
N LEU A 124 -10.84 7.13 6.06
CA LEU A 124 -10.34 8.45 6.46
C LEU A 124 -9.84 8.36 7.90
N SER A 125 -8.93 9.25 8.29
CA SER A 125 -8.57 9.34 9.70
C SER A 125 -9.82 9.69 10.53
N LYS A 126 -9.89 9.13 11.71
CA LYS A 126 -11.03 9.36 12.61
C LYS A 126 -11.21 10.86 12.94
N PRO A 127 -10.15 11.61 13.32
CA PRO A 127 -10.29 13.04 13.59
C PRO A 127 -10.74 13.85 12.36
N PHE A 128 -10.25 13.50 11.16
CA PHE A 128 -10.69 14.15 9.92
C PHE A 128 -12.18 13.89 9.66
N ALA A 129 -12.60 12.64 9.78
CA ALA A 129 -13.99 12.25 9.57
C ALA A 129 -14.92 12.94 10.58
N GLU A 130 -14.56 12.96 11.85
CA GLU A 130 -15.32 13.64 12.90
C GLU A 130 -15.45 15.15 12.65
N HIS A 131 -14.35 15.80 12.23
CA HIS A 131 -14.34 17.24 11.96
C HIS A 131 -15.32 17.65 10.86
N TYR A 132 -15.45 16.82 9.82
CA TYR A 132 -16.33 17.09 8.68
C TYR A 132 -17.68 16.36 8.73
N GLY A 133 -17.99 15.67 9.81
CA GLY A 133 -19.25 14.90 9.94
C GLY A 133 -19.33 13.74 8.96
N LEU A 134 -18.19 13.15 8.60
CA LEU A 134 -18.09 12.01 7.69
C LEU A 134 -17.94 10.71 8.47
N LYS A 135 -18.16 9.58 7.80
CA LYS A 135 -17.81 8.25 8.33
C LYS A 135 -16.34 7.96 8.04
N THR A 136 -15.65 7.27 8.93
CA THR A 136 -14.28 6.78 8.70
C THR A 136 -14.23 5.81 7.53
N GLN A 137 -15.22 4.92 7.43
CA GLN A 137 -15.39 3.97 6.33
C GLN A 137 -16.74 4.18 5.66
N ASP A 138 -16.73 4.25 4.34
CA ASP A 138 -17.94 4.34 3.53
C ASP A 138 -17.64 3.86 2.11
N ARG A 139 -18.15 2.68 1.77
CA ARG A 139 -17.96 2.08 0.44
C ARG A 139 -18.71 2.80 -0.67
N ASN A 140 -19.70 3.60 -0.31
CA ASN A 140 -20.50 4.39 -1.24
C ASN A 140 -20.10 5.88 -1.20
N ARG A 141 -18.88 6.17 -0.74
CA ARG A 141 -18.40 7.53 -0.63
C ARG A 141 -18.17 8.13 -2.02
N PRO A 142 -18.82 9.24 -2.33
CA PRO A 142 -18.54 9.94 -3.57
C PRO A 142 -17.16 10.63 -3.49
N ILE A 143 -16.49 10.77 -4.61
CA ILE A 143 -15.33 11.63 -4.74
C ILE A 143 -15.78 13.07 -4.54
N THR A 144 -15.18 13.74 -3.57
CA THR A 144 -15.43 15.18 -3.32
C THR A 144 -14.09 15.91 -3.34
N PRO A 145 -14.09 17.22 -3.70
CA PRO A 145 -12.87 18.01 -3.69
C PRO A 145 -12.13 17.95 -2.35
N LEU A 146 -12.86 17.94 -1.24
CA LEU A 146 -12.30 17.86 0.11
C LEU A 146 -11.51 16.55 0.32
N ILE A 147 -12.12 15.41 -0.03
CA ILE A 147 -11.48 14.10 0.17
C ILE A 147 -10.31 13.91 -0.80
N ALA A 148 -10.47 14.38 -2.04
CA ALA A 148 -9.40 14.34 -3.03
C ALA A 148 -8.19 15.19 -2.59
N ASP A 149 -8.40 16.39 -2.11
CA ASP A 149 -7.34 17.26 -1.61
C ASP A 149 -6.63 16.67 -0.40
N TYR A 150 -7.39 16.17 0.58
CA TYR A 150 -6.84 15.50 1.77
C TYR A 150 -5.96 14.29 1.40
N THR A 151 -6.46 13.42 0.51
CA THR A 151 -5.73 12.22 0.10
C THR A 151 -4.49 12.56 -0.72
N ARG A 152 -4.62 13.48 -1.69
CA ARG A 152 -3.50 13.94 -2.51
C ARG A 152 -2.38 14.53 -1.66
N LYS A 153 -2.71 15.40 -0.71
CA LYS A 153 -1.74 15.99 0.25
C LYS A 153 -1.12 14.94 1.18
N SER A 154 -1.91 13.97 1.63
CA SER A 154 -1.39 12.87 2.46
C SER A 154 -0.33 12.05 1.71
N ILE A 155 -0.60 11.73 0.45
CA ILE A 155 0.34 10.99 -0.41
C ILE A 155 1.57 11.84 -0.69
N ALA A 156 1.40 13.12 -1.05
CA ALA A 156 2.51 14.02 -1.34
C ALA A 156 3.46 14.14 -0.14
N ALA A 157 2.91 14.41 1.05
CA ALA A 157 3.70 14.50 2.28
C ALA A 157 4.41 13.18 2.62
N PHE A 158 3.80 12.03 2.34
CA PHE A 158 4.40 10.72 2.56
C PHE A 158 5.58 10.46 1.62
N ILE A 159 5.43 10.74 0.32
CA ILE A 159 6.48 10.59 -0.69
C ILE A 159 7.63 11.56 -0.46
N GLU A 160 7.32 12.79 -0.06
CA GLU A 160 8.34 13.79 0.26
C GLU A 160 9.18 13.39 1.48
N LYS A 161 8.54 12.83 2.49
CA LYS A 161 9.16 12.58 3.78
C LYS A 161 10.02 11.33 3.83
N TYR A 162 9.58 10.24 3.18
CA TYR A 162 10.22 8.94 3.34
C TYR A 162 10.91 8.49 2.05
N PRO A 163 12.23 8.17 2.11
CA PRO A 163 12.94 7.68 0.94
C PRO A 163 12.53 6.25 0.59
N ASN A 164 12.72 5.90 -0.69
CA ASN A 164 12.57 4.53 -1.21
C ASN A 164 11.22 3.86 -0.91
N VAL A 165 10.15 4.65 -0.88
CA VAL A 165 8.78 4.15 -0.69
C VAL A 165 8.05 4.03 -2.01
N GLY A 166 7.11 3.08 -2.06
CA GLY A 166 6.11 2.95 -3.11
C GLY A 166 4.72 2.80 -2.49
N LEU A 167 3.70 2.70 -3.31
CA LEU A 167 2.32 2.57 -2.86
C LEU A 167 1.64 1.35 -3.47
N LEU A 168 0.81 0.69 -2.68
CA LEU A 168 -0.16 -0.30 -3.14
C LEU A 168 -1.57 0.22 -2.86
N VAL A 169 -2.33 0.46 -3.91
CA VAL A 169 -3.64 1.11 -3.84
C VAL A 169 -4.76 0.09 -4.02
N CYS A 170 -5.72 0.12 -3.10
CA CYS A 170 -6.94 -0.68 -3.18
C CYS A 170 -8.10 0.25 -3.58
N LEU A 171 -8.64 0.09 -4.79
CA LEU A 171 -9.71 0.94 -5.34
C LEU A 171 -11.09 0.30 -5.19
N GLY A 172 -11.32 -0.86 -5.78
CA GLY A 172 -12.63 -1.40 -6.06
C GLY A 172 -13.55 -1.64 -4.87
N GLU A 173 -13.02 -1.94 -3.70
CA GLU A 173 -13.82 -2.01 -2.48
C GLU A 173 -14.25 -0.63 -1.96
N ALA A 174 -13.76 0.43 -2.58
CA ALA A 174 -13.87 1.81 -2.11
C ALA A 174 -14.70 2.71 -3.01
N MET A 175 -14.84 2.36 -4.27
CA MET A 175 -15.49 3.17 -5.29
C MET A 175 -16.80 2.54 -5.76
N CYS A 176 -17.76 3.39 -6.16
CA CYS A 176 -19.06 2.91 -6.62
C CYS A 176 -19.05 2.48 -8.08
N THR A 177 -18.23 3.11 -8.90
CA THR A 177 -18.17 2.91 -10.35
C THR A 177 -16.73 2.75 -10.83
N VAL A 178 -16.57 2.18 -12.01
CA VAL A 178 -15.24 2.04 -12.64
C VAL A 178 -14.69 3.41 -13.06
N GLU A 179 -15.57 4.33 -13.43
CA GLU A 179 -15.21 5.71 -13.75
C GLU A 179 -14.62 6.42 -12.51
N ASP A 180 -15.18 6.18 -11.32
CA ASP A 180 -14.64 6.69 -10.06
C ASP A 180 -13.25 6.10 -9.79
N ASP A 181 -13.02 4.79 -10.06
CA ASP A 181 -11.71 4.15 -9.93
C ASP A 181 -10.66 4.85 -10.81
N VAL A 182 -11.01 5.12 -12.08
CA VAL A 182 -10.14 5.80 -13.05
C VAL A 182 -9.84 7.22 -12.58
N GLU A 183 -10.89 8.01 -12.26
CA GLU A 183 -10.76 9.40 -11.80
C GLU A 183 -9.87 9.45 -10.55
N TRP A 184 -10.16 8.65 -9.54
CA TRP A 184 -9.42 8.67 -8.29
C TRP A 184 -7.94 8.35 -8.48
N PHE A 185 -7.65 7.34 -9.28
CA PHE A 185 -6.27 6.92 -9.52
C PHE A 185 -5.48 7.94 -10.31
N THR A 186 -6.09 8.52 -11.37
CA THR A 186 -5.42 9.45 -12.28
C THR A 186 -5.44 10.90 -11.83
N GLU A 187 -6.48 11.34 -11.10
CA GLU A 187 -6.66 12.73 -10.69
C GLU A 187 -6.26 13.02 -9.24
N THR A 188 -6.16 11.96 -8.40
CA THR A 188 -5.82 12.11 -6.97
C THR A 188 -4.53 11.38 -6.61
N ILE A 189 -4.46 10.07 -6.85
CA ILE A 189 -3.34 9.23 -6.39
C ILE A 189 -2.04 9.59 -7.13
N ILE A 190 -2.03 9.48 -8.45
CA ILE A 190 -0.84 9.78 -9.26
C ILE A 190 -0.39 11.24 -9.08
N PRO A 191 -1.28 12.24 -9.11
CA PRO A 191 -0.89 13.62 -8.81
C PRO A 191 -0.27 13.79 -7.42
N GLY A 192 -0.80 13.11 -6.39
CA GLY A 192 -0.20 13.16 -5.05
C GLY A 192 1.24 12.62 -5.01
N VAL A 193 1.51 11.51 -5.71
CA VAL A 193 2.88 11.00 -5.85
C VAL A 193 3.77 12.02 -6.57
N LYS A 194 3.29 12.59 -7.66
CA LYS A 194 4.06 13.58 -8.44
C LYS A 194 4.34 14.86 -7.66
N ASP A 195 3.39 15.35 -6.87
CA ASP A 195 3.57 16.52 -6.02
C ASP A 195 4.70 16.29 -5.00
N GLY A 196 4.72 15.12 -4.34
CA GLY A 196 5.80 14.78 -3.42
C GLY A 196 7.16 14.65 -4.09
N LEU A 197 7.22 14.04 -5.29
CA LEU A 197 8.45 13.98 -6.08
C LEU A 197 8.93 15.37 -6.52
N GLN A 198 8.00 16.22 -6.94
CA GLN A 198 8.31 17.59 -7.34
C GLN A 198 8.89 18.41 -6.17
N ALA A 199 8.35 18.27 -4.98
CA ALA A 199 8.87 18.91 -3.76
C ALA A 199 10.34 18.51 -3.49
N LEU A 200 10.71 17.28 -3.82
CA LEU A 200 12.08 16.76 -3.71
C LEU A 200 12.97 17.07 -4.93
N GLY A 201 12.43 17.68 -5.98
CA GLY A 201 13.15 17.85 -7.25
C GLY A 201 13.48 16.53 -7.96
N ARG A 202 12.71 15.46 -7.70
CA ARG A 202 12.88 14.11 -8.26
C ARG A 202 11.98 13.87 -9.46
N THR A 203 12.49 13.08 -10.39
CA THR A 203 11.75 12.67 -11.61
C THR A 203 11.63 11.14 -11.73
N ASP A 204 12.34 10.40 -10.91
CA ASP A 204 12.29 8.94 -10.86
C ASP A 204 11.00 8.49 -10.14
N GLU A 205 10.16 7.76 -10.85
CA GLU A 205 8.87 7.31 -10.34
C GLU A 205 9.05 6.09 -9.42
N PRO A 206 8.62 6.15 -8.14
CA PRO A 206 8.60 4.96 -7.28
C PRO A 206 7.55 3.94 -7.77
N PRO A 207 7.65 2.67 -7.34
CA PRO A 207 6.66 1.67 -7.69
C PRO A 207 5.26 2.06 -7.20
N LEU A 208 4.29 2.04 -8.11
CA LEU A 208 2.88 2.22 -7.79
C LEU A 208 2.10 1.00 -8.26
N LEU A 209 1.48 0.30 -7.31
CA LEU A 209 0.78 -0.95 -7.57
C LEU A 209 -0.73 -0.74 -7.43
N LEU A 210 -1.47 -1.27 -8.40
CA LEU A 210 -2.92 -1.34 -8.37
C LEU A 210 -3.36 -2.75 -7.95
N ARG A 211 -4.10 -2.85 -6.87
CA ARG A 211 -4.66 -4.13 -6.43
C ARG A 211 -5.87 -4.49 -7.30
N ALA A 212 -5.75 -5.63 -7.98
CA ALA A 212 -6.77 -6.15 -8.88
C ALA A 212 -7.91 -6.90 -8.17
N HIS A 213 -8.41 -6.36 -7.07
CA HIS A 213 -9.55 -6.90 -6.35
C HIS A 213 -10.72 -5.95 -6.49
N ASP A 214 -11.81 -6.43 -7.07
CA ASP A 214 -13.03 -5.64 -7.30
C ASP A 214 -12.77 -4.33 -8.10
N THR A 215 -11.79 -4.38 -9.00
CA THR A 215 -11.31 -3.23 -9.78
C THR A 215 -11.17 -3.64 -11.25
N ASP A 216 -11.69 -2.85 -12.18
CA ASP A 216 -11.37 -3.01 -13.60
C ASP A 216 -9.96 -2.47 -13.88
N CYS A 217 -8.96 -3.33 -13.61
CA CYS A 217 -7.57 -2.96 -13.79
C CYS A 217 -7.23 -2.50 -15.19
N LYS A 218 -7.88 -3.06 -16.22
CA LYS A 218 -7.57 -2.71 -17.60
C LYS A 218 -7.92 -1.24 -17.85
N LEU A 219 -9.11 -0.81 -17.50
CA LEU A 219 -9.54 0.57 -17.71
C LEU A 219 -8.70 1.56 -16.91
N VAL A 220 -8.42 1.26 -15.64
CA VAL A 220 -7.57 2.11 -14.81
C VAL A 220 -6.15 2.20 -15.38
N MET A 221 -5.56 1.08 -15.78
CA MET A 221 -4.18 1.07 -16.29
C MET A 221 -4.05 1.72 -17.68
N ASP A 222 -5.05 1.53 -18.56
CA ASP A 222 -5.08 2.22 -19.86
C ASP A 222 -5.06 3.74 -19.69
N ALA A 223 -5.75 4.28 -18.69
CA ALA A 223 -5.77 5.70 -18.36
C ALA A 223 -4.48 6.16 -17.64
N ALA A 224 -3.91 5.34 -16.78
CA ALA A 224 -2.77 5.69 -15.93
C ALA A 224 -1.42 5.60 -16.64
N LEU A 225 -1.20 4.61 -17.51
CA LEU A 225 0.09 4.37 -18.20
C LEU A 225 0.61 5.57 -19.04
N PRO A 226 -0.23 6.40 -19.67
CA PRO A 226 0.24 7.61 -20.33
C PRO A 226 0.89 8.62 -19.39
N ILE A 227 0.46 8.65 -18.13
CA ILE A 227 0.85 9.68 -17.16
C ILE A 227 1.81 9.18 -16.06
N TYR A 228 1.96 7.85 -15.89
CA TYR A 228 2.89 7.25 -14.93
C TYR A 228 3.42 5.93 -15.48
N LYS A 229 4.73 5.68 -15.38
CA LYS A 229 5.35 4.52 -16.07
C LYS A 229 5.70 3.35 -15.16
N ASN A 230 6.10 3.62 -13.91
CA ASN A 230 6.49 2.57 -12.98
C ASN A 230 5.28 1.97 -12.27
N LEU A 231 4.34 1.44 -13.08
CA LEU A 231 3.07 0.86 -12.64
C LEU A 231 3.10 -0.66 -12.66
N TYR A 232 2.43 -1.24 -11.67
CA TYR A 232 2.26 -2.67 -11.52
C TYR A 232 0.82 -2.99 -11.18
N THR A 233 0.38 -4.20 -11.51
CA THR A 233 -0.84 -4.78 -10.97
C THR A 233 -0.49 -5.85 -9.94
N MET A 234 -1.28 -5.95 -8.88
CA MET A 234 -1.17 -7.02 -7.90
C MET A 234 -2.48 -7.77 -7.80
N HIS A 235 -2.43 -9.09 -7.94
CA HIS A 235 -3.61 -9.95 -7.84
C HIS A 235 -3.36 -11.14 -6.92
N LYS A 236 -4.45 -11.75 -6.44
CA LYS A 236 -4.39 -12.99 -5.68
C LYS A 236 -4.25 -14.16 -6.64
N TYR A 237 -3.26 -15.02 -6.42
CA TYR A 237 -2.99 -16.16 -7.29
C TYR A 237 -4.18 -17.12 -7.42
N ASN A 238 -4.92 -17.36 -6.35
CA ASN A 238 -6.02 -18.31 -6.30
C ASN A 238 -7.28 -17.72 -5.62
N GLY A 239 -7.53 -16.43 -5.80
CA GLY A 239 -8.60 -15.72 -5.10
C GLY A 239 -8.44 -15.84 -3.60
N GLU A 240 -9.51 -16.20 -2.90
CA GLU A 240 -9.50 -16.40 -1.45
C GLU A 240 -9.19 -17.87 -1.05
N SER A 241 -8.97 -18.76 -2.02
CA SER A 241 -8.73 -20.18 -1.74
C SER A 241 -7.27 -20.44 -1.42
N LEU A 242 -6.98 -20.86 -0.20
CA LEU A 242 -5.67 -21.28 0.26
C LEU A 242 -5.51 -22.83 0.30
N THR A 243 -6.55 -23.56 -0.11
CA THR A 243 -6.61 -25.01 0.06
C THR A 243 -6.08 -25.80 -1.13
N THR A 244 -5.81 -25.14 -2.25
CA THR A 244 -5.31 -25.77 -3.47
C THR A 244 -4.09 -25.02 -3.99
N TYR A 245 -3.09 -25.77 -4.45
CA TYR A 245 -1.89 -25.20 -5.09
C TYR A 245 -2.13 -24.81 -6.56
N GLU A 246 -3.18 -25.34 -7.18
CA GLU A 246 -3.60 -24.96 -8.52
C GLU A 246 -4.75 -23.94 -8.45
N PRO A 247 -4.72 -22.89 -9.26
CA PRO A 247 -5.83 -21.95 -9.35
C PRO A 247 -7.11 -22.65 -9.82
N ARG A 248 -8.20 -22.45 -9.13
CA ARG A 248 -9.51 -23.05 -9.43
C ARG A 248 -10.64 -22.04 -9.38
N GLY A 249 -11.68 -22.33 -10.17
CA GLY A 249 -12.90 -21.54 -10.20
C GLY A 249 -12.79 -20.26 -11.06
N PRO A 250 -13.86 -19.46 -11.11
CA PRO A 250 -13.94 -18.28 -11.99
C PRO A 250 -12.92 -17.21 -11.65
N TRP A 251 -12.52 -17.08 -10.40
CA TRP A 251 -11.52 -16.11 -9.94
C TRP A 251 -10.15 -16.35 -10.54
N SER A 252 -9.77 -17.61 -10.78
CA SER A 252 -8.50 -17.95 -11.41
C SER A 252 -8.37 -17.31 -12.79
N LYS A 253 -9.43 -17.41 -13.61
CA LYS A 253 -9.42 -16.82 -14.95
C LYS A 253 -9.32 -15.30 -14.91
N ILE A 254 -10.10 -14.65 -14.05
CA ILE A 254 -10.07 -13.19 -13.88
C ILE A 254 -8.66 -12.74 -13.50
N HIS A 255 -8.03 -13.39 -12.53
CA HIS A 255 -6.67 -13.03 -12.11
C HIS A 255 -5.62 -13.31 -13.18
N THR A 256 -5.76 -14.39 -13.95
CA THR A 256 -4.88 -14.70 -15.09
C THR A 256 -5.02 -13.65 -16.20
N ASP A 257 -6.24 -13.29 -16.54
CA ASP A 257 -6.51 -12.26 -17.56
C ASP A 257 -5.92 -10.89 -17.13
N LEU A 258 -5.99 -10.54 -15.85
CA LEU A 258 -5.40 -9.33 -15.29
C LEU A 258 -3.86 -9.36 -15.29
N SER A 259 -3.25 -10.56 -15.16
CA SER A 259 -1.79 -10.71 -15.19
C SER A 259 -1.20 -10.59 -16.60
N SER A 260 -2.01 -10.64 -17.63
CA SER A 260 -1.58 -10.58 -19.03
C SER A 260 -1.75 -9.20 -19.67
N LEU A 261 -1.94 -8.15 -18.90
CA LEU A 261 -2.11 -6.79 -19.40
C LEU A 261 -0.79 -6.16 -19.89
N GLY A 262 -0.35 -6.56 -21.10
CA GLY A 262 0.69 -5.89 -21.88
C GLY A 262 2.04 -5.74 -21.15
N SER A 263 2.62 -4.55 -21.21
CA SER A 263 3.94 -4.23 -20.61
C SER A 263 3.95 -4.06 -19.10
N ILE A 264 2.85 -4.40 -18.44
CA ILE A 264 2.69 -4.21 -17.00
C ILE A 264 3.24 -5.41 -16.27
N HIS A 265 4.09 -5.18 -15.29
CA HIS A 265 4.56 -6.21 -14.40
C HIS A 265 3.46 -6.57 -13.40
N THR A 266 3.12 -7.84 -13.34
CA THR A 266 2.14 -8.34 -12.39
C THR A 266 2.84 -8.94 -11.19
N VAL A 267 2.42 -8.55 -10.00
CA VAL A 267 2.83 -9.14 -8.74
C VAL A 267 1.70 -10.02 -8.23
N SER A 268 1.95 -11.30 -8.07
CA SER A 268 1.00 -12.22 -7.45
C SER A 268 1.23 -12.27 -5.95
N TYR A 269 0.17 -12.19 -5.17
CA TYR A 269 0.26 -12.43 -3.74
C TYR A 269 -0.83 -13.40 -3.26
N THR A 270 -0.50 -14.18 -2.26
CA THR A 270 -1.45 -14.97 -1.51
C THR A 270 -1.63 -14.32 -0.15
N HIS A 271 -2.88 -14.15 0.29
CA HIS A 271 -3.15 -13.84 1.68
C HIS A 271 -2.71 -15.01 2.55
N LEU A 272 -1.55 -14.90 3.16
CA LEU A 272 -1.22 -15.70 4.32
C LEU A 272 -1.91 -15.04 5.53
N THR A 273 -3.19 -15.29 5.68
CA THR A 273 -3.80 -15.18 6.99
C THR A 273 -3.25 -16.38 7.77
N LEU A 274 -2.31 -16.13 8.66
CA LEU A 274 -2.04 -17.09 9.71
C LEU A 274 -3.38 -17.37 10.39
N PRO A 275 -3.83 -18.62 10.50
CA PRO A 275 -5.00 -18.92 11.30
C PRO A 275 -4.70 -18.42 12.70
N THR A 276 -5.35 -17.34 13.12
CA THR A 276 -5.45 -17.02 14.53
C THR A 276 -6.27 -18.11 15.16
N THR A 277 -5.61 -19.15 15.58
CA THR A 277 -6.19 -20.11 16.51
C THR A 277 -6.27 -19.40 17.85
N GLU A 278 -7.28 -18.58 18.03
CA GLU A 278 -7.81 -18.35 19.36
C GLU A 278 -8.55 -19.62 19.76
N ARG A 279 -7.93 -20.36 20.67
CA ARG A 279 -8.62 -21.30 21.53
C ARG A 279 -8.99 -20.61 22.83
#